data_c18a30f631c09d5c3e20723ec43bf161
#
_entry.id   c18a30f631c09d5c3e20723ec43bf161
#
_cell.length_a   1.000
_cell.length_b   1.000
_cell.length_c   1.000
_cell.angle_alpha   90.00
_cell.angle_beta   90.00
_cell.angle_gamma   90.00
#
_symmetry.space_group_name_H-M   'P 1'
#
loop_
_entity.id
_entity.type
_entity.pdbx_description
1 polymer ?
#
loop_
_entity_poly.entity_id
_entity_poly.type
_entity_poly.pdbx_seq_one_letter_code
_entity_poly.pdbx_strand_id
1 'polypeptide(L)'
;VVTDGENVISSSAGKLEGLSISECPISSVLKNDQNPEDENLIELKSDGKTWFGKHDMYRNYYLYVFFRAQKIYPRMLLTLGIAAGVYLIFALVVLLFVQSQKREKMNRMEKEFYLVQAISSIYDVNLILYPKENTWEPVVETSQLKEIITGIKEADKMLTEFAQKLMLESARETFLEFTDLTTLSERMKERNFLGCTIEAITGKWYQMLLVSKKRDDENGQTSVLLLIRNVSEQKKKEMDYQEQLRISAEKAATADASKTDFLRRM
;
A
#
# COMPACT_ATOMS: atom_id res chain seq x y z
N VAL A 1 -29.14 -47.73 -32.70
CA VAL A 1 -29.61 -49.14 -32.80
C VAL A 1 -30.59 -49.34 -31.65
N VAL A 2 -31.72 -49.94 -31.94
CA VAL A 2 -32.73 -50.36 -30.98
C VAL A 2 -32.81 -51.88 -30.97
N THR A 3 -32.77 -52.50 -29.80
CA THR A 3 -32.87 -53.97 -29.64
C THR A 3 -33.89 -54.33 -28.60
N ASP A 4 -34.44 -55.55 -28.69
CA ASP A 4 -35.30 -56.19 -27.65
C ASP A 4 -34.51 -57.09 -26.69
N GLY A 5 -33.18 -57.10 -26.79
CA GLY A 5 -32.29 -57.98 -26.04
C GLY A 5 -31.87 -59.27 -26.78
N GLU A 6 -32.57 -59.64 -27.84
CA GLU A 6 -32.23 -60.78 -28.69
C GLU A 6 -31.96 -60.39 -30.13
N ASN A 7 -32.74 -59.44 -30.68
CA ASN A 7 -32.69 -59.03 -32.08
C ASN A 7 -32.59 -57.52 -32.22
N VAL A 8 -32.02 -57.05 -33.33
CA VAL A 8 -32.01 -55.63 -33.70
C VAL A 8 -33.38 -55.32 -34.39
N ILE A 9 -34.13 -54.45 -33.72
CA ILE A 9 -35.46 -54.03 -34.22
C ILE A 9 -35.33 -52.89 -35.19
N SER A 10 -34.43 -51.91 -34.92
CA SER A 10 -34.22 -50.78 -35.80
C SER A 10 -32.77 -50.28 -35.76
N SER A 11 -32.26 -49.85 -36.88
CA SER A 11 -30.92 -49.30 -36.99
C SER A 11 -30.92 -48.15 -37.99
N SER A 12 -30.26 -47.03 -37.64
CA SER A 12 -30.07 -45.91 -38.56
C SER A 12 -29.27 -46.27 -39.81
N ALA A 13 -28.58 -47.42 -39.81
CA ALA A 13 -27.82 -47.93 -40.95
C ALA A 13 -28.64 -48.86 -41.84
N GLY A 14 -29.86 -49.28 -41.43
CA GLY A 14 -30.78 -50.16 -42.18
C GLY A 14 -30.29 -51.59 -42.43
N LYS A 15 -29.00 -51.84 -42.37
CA LYS A 15 -28.35 -53.13 -42.65
C LYS A 15 -28.38 -54.13 -41.50
N LEU A 16 -28.69 -53.67 -40.31
CA LEU A 16 -28.64 -54.46 -39.07
C LEU A 16 -30.03 -54.92 -38.63
N GLU A 17 -31.09 -54.47 -39.26
CA GLU A 17 -32.48 -54.78 -38.86
C GLU A 17 -32.81 -56.26 -39.11
N GLY A 18 -33.38 -56.89 -38.09
CA GLY A 18 -33.72 -58.29 -38.12
C GLY A 18 -32.58 -59.27 -37.84
N LEU A 19 -31.33 -58.78 -37.65
CA LEU A 19 -30.23 -59.64 -37.23
C LEU A 19 -30.30 -59.97 -35.76
N SER A 20 -29.91 -61.19 -35.41
CA SER A 20 -29.65 -61.52 -34.00
C SER A 20 -28.49 -60.71 -33.46
N ILE A 21 -28.57 -60.27 -32.20
CA ILE A 21 -27.50 -59.54 -31.51
C ILE A 21 -26.17 -60.30 -31.64
N SER A 22 -26.20 -61.63 -31.60
CA SER A 22 -24.98 -62.45 -31.74
C SER A 22 -24.30 -62.36 -33.09
N GLU A 23 -25.02 -62.01 -34.16
CA GLU A 23 -24.53 -61.87 -35.54
C GLU A 23 -24.15 -60.43 -35.88
N CYS A 24 -24.44 -59.47 -35.00
CA CYS A 24 -24.17 -58.09 -35.21
C CYS A 24 -22.66 -57.79 -35.04
N PRO A 25 -22.06 -56.92 -35.90
CA PRO A 25 -20.66 -56.47 -35.74
C PRO A 25 -20.35 -55.80 -34.38
N ILE A 26 -21.39 -55.37 -33.66
CA ILE A 26 -21.30 -54.73 -32.33
C ILE A 26 -21.77 -55.69 -31.23
N SER A 27 -21.85 -57.00 -31.47
CA SER A 27 -22.34 -58.00 -30.54
C SER A 27 -21.58 -58.03 -29.20
N SER A 28 -20.26 -57.77 -29.19
CA SER A 28 -19.43 -57.73 -27.99
C SER A 28 -19.86 -56.62 -27.02
N VAL A 29 -20.34 -55.50 -27.55
CA VAL A 29 -20.80 -54.37 -26.76
C VAL A 29 -22.22 -54.58 -26.30
N LEU A 30 -23.10 -55.10 -27.18
CA LEU A 30 -24.52 -55.36 -26.88
C LEU A 30 -24.73 -56.46 -25.84
N LYS A 31 -23.78 -57.42 -25.75
CA LYS A 31 -23.85 -58.53 -24.79
C LYS A 31 -23.26 -58.19 -23.40
N ASN A 32 -22.23 -57.30 -23.36
CA ASN A 32 -21.55 -56.99 -22.11
C ASN A 32 -22.29 -55.94 -21.25
N ASP A 33 -23.24 -55.24 -21.83
CA ASP A 33 -23.82 -54.07 -21.23
C ASP A 33 -25.31 -54.32 -20.89
N GLN A 34 -25.54 -55.35 -20.07
CA GLN A 34 -26.88 -55.69 -19.57
C GLN A 34 -27.29 -54.95 -18.30
N ASN A 35 -26.45 -54.06 -17.78
CA ASN A 35 -26.76 -53.32 -16.59
C ASN A 35 -27.21 -51.88 -16.94
N PRO A 36 -28.53 -51.57 -16.90
CA PRO A 36 -29.07 -50.27 -17.33
C PRO A 36 -28.68 -49.10 -16.40
N GLU A 37 -28.10 -49.37 -15.25
CA GLU A 37 -27.67 -48.37 -14.27
C GLU A 37 -26.23 -47.86 -14.50
N ASP A 38 -25.49 -48.48 -15.45
CA ASP A 38 -24.10 -48.08 -15.71
C ASP A 38 -24.07 -46.90 -16.69
N GLU A 39 -23.91 -45.66 -16.13
CA GLU A 39 -23.78 -44.44 -16.94
C GLU A 39 -22.49 -44.38 -17.76
N ASN A 40 -21.72 -45.47 -17.84
CA ASN A 40 -20.43 -45.50 -18.50
C ASN A 40 -20.53 -45.34 -20.02
N LEU A 41 -19.59 -44.55 -20.55
CA LEU A 41 -19.46 -44.34 -21.98
C LEU A 41 -18.90 -45.61 -22.59
N ILE A 42 -19.64 -46.18 -23.55
CA ILE A 42 -19.21 -47.40 -24.27
C ILE A 42 -18.24 -47.04 -25.38
N GLU A 43 -17.03 -47.57 -25.34
CA GLU A 43 -16.05 -47.43 -26.43
C GLU A 43 -16.13 -48.66 -27.37
N LEU A 44 -16.45 -48.44 -28.62
CA LEU A 44 -16.49 -49.48 -29.67
C LEU A 44 -15.43 -49.18 -30.72
N LYS A 45 -14.59 -50.18 -31.05
CA LYS A 45 -13.66 -50.15 -32.15
C LYS A 45 -14.16 -51.06 -33.27
N SER A 46 -14.58 -50.47 -34.39
CA SER A 46 -15.06 -51.20 -35.57
C SER A 46 -14.48 -50.57 -36.85
N ASP A 47 -13.99 -51.36 -37.77
CA ASP A 47 -13.39 -50.96 -39.05
C ASP A 47 -12.27 -49.91 -38.90
N GLY A 48 -11.41 -50.08 -37.88
CA GLY A 48 -10.31 -49.13 -37.57
C GLY A 48 -10.76 -47.77 -37.09
N LYS A 49 -12.02 -47.62 -36.72
CA LYS A 49 -12.63 -46.37 -36.23
C LYS A 49 -13.12 -46.56 -34.80
N THR A 50 -12.88 -45.57 -33.95
CA THR A 50 -13.39 -45.54 -32.58
C THR A 50 -14.74 -44.81 -32.58
N TRP A 51 -15.69 -45.42 -31.92
CA TRP A 51 -17.03 -44.90 -31.68
C TRP A 51 -17.26 -44.82 -30.17
N PHE A 52 -17.87 -43.76 -29.73
CA PHE A 52 -18.38 -43.61 -28.36
C PHE A 52 -19.88 -43.71 -28.38
N GLY A 53 -20.44 -44.49 -27.46
CA GLY A 53 -21.87 -44.72 -27.36
C GLY A 53 -22.36 -44.57 -25.92
N LYS A 54 -23.63 -44.32 -25.86
CA LYS A 54 -24.41 -44.42 -24.59
C LYS A 54 -25.62 -45.29 -24.89
N HIS A 55 -26.02 -46.11 -23.93
CA HIS A 55 -27.27 -46.83 -24.01
C HIS A 55 -28.29 -46.25 -23.05
N ASP A 56 -29.54 -46.47 -23.33
CA ASP A 56 -30.68 -46.14 -22.51
C ASP A 56 -31.74 -47.24 -22.66
N MET A 57 -32.52 -47.50 -21.57
CA MET A 57 -33.56 -48.50 -21.59
C MET A 57 -34.93 -47.82 -21.55
N TYR A 58 -35.76 -48.12 -22.55
CA TYR A 58 -37.12 -47.64 -22.56
C TYR A 58 -38.10 -48.82 -22.65
N ARG A 59 -38.84 -49.09 -21.61
CA ARG A 59 -39.70 -50.29 -21.44
C ARG A 59 -38.85 -51.58 -21.58
N ASN A 60 -39.10 -52.36 -22.64
CA ASN A 60 -38.39 -53.62 -22.90
C ASN A 60 -37.39 -53.49 -24.09
N TYR A 61 -37.04 -52.26 -24.46
CA TYR A 61 -36.12 -51.99 -25.56
C TYR A 61 -34.88 -51.28 -25.08
N TYR A 62 -33.72 -51.67 -25.62
CA TYR A 62 -32.44 -51.03 -25.39
C TYR A 62 -32.12 -50.13 -26.57
N LEU A 63 -31.89 -48.86 -26.30
CA LEU A 63 -31.49 -47.85 -27.29
C LEU A 63 -30.00 -47.55 -27.14
N TYR A 64 -29.23 -47.87 -28.17
CA TYR A 64 -27.81 -47.58 -28.27
C TYR A 64 -27.60 -46.46 -29.27
N VAL A 65 -26.89 -45.39 -28.84
CA VAL A 65 -26.55 -44.27 -29.70
C VAL A 65 -25.03 -44.14 -29.78
N PHE A 66 -24.48 -44.32 -30.97
CA PHE A 66 -23.04 -44.24 -31.17
C PHE A 66 -22.65 -43.01 -31.98
N PHE A 67 -21.60 -42.33 -31.50
CA PHE A 67 -21.01 -41.17 -32.17
C PHE A 67 -19.58 -41.46 -32.57
N ARG A 68 -19.20 -41.07 -33.76
CA ARG A 68 -17.84 -41.25 -34.27
C ARG A 68 -16.88 -40.32 -33.54
N ALA A 69 -15.82 -40.85 -32.95
CA ALA A 69 -14.80 -40.09 -32.23
C ALA A 69 -14.22 -38.92 -33.03
N GLN A 70 -13.99 -39.12 -34.32
CA GLN A 70 -13.50 -38.09 -35.26
C GLN A 70 -14.39 -36.82 -35.35
N LYS A 71 -15.68 -36.91 -35.01
CA LYS A 71 -16.56 -35.75 -34.99
C LYS A 71 -16.56 -35.04 -33.65
N ILE A 72 -16.19 -35.72 -32.56
CA ILE A 72 -16.18 -35.19 -31.18
C ILE A 72 -14.86 -34.45 -30.89
N TYR A 73 -13.73 -35.06 -31.25
CA TYR A 73 -12.40 -34.51 -30.96
C TYR A 73 -12.16 -33.09 -31.48
N PRO A 74 -12.46 -32.72 -32.73
CA PRO A 74 -12.22 -31.35 -33.20
C PRO A 74 -13.04 -30.31 -32.44
N ARG A 75 -14.29 -30.63 -32.08
CA ARG A 75 -15.15 -29.71 -31.30
C ARG A 75 -14.64 -29.56 -29.87
N MET A 76 -14.19 -30.63 -29.24
CA MET A 76 -13.64 -30.64 -27.88
C MET A 76 -12.32 -29.84 -27.85
N LEU A 77 -11.44 -30.00 -28.85
CA LEU A 77 -10.21 -29.21 -28.97
C LEU A 77 -10.50 -27.72 -29.17
N LEU A 78 -11.51 -27.38 -29.97
CA LEU A 78 -11.91 -25.99 -30.18
C LEU A 78 -12.44 -25.33 -28.90
N THR A 79 -13.30 -26.03 -28.15
CA THR A 79 -13.82 -25.51 -26.88
C THR A 79 -12.72 -25.36 -25.84
N LEU A 80 -11.78 -26.31 -25.74
CA LEU A 80 -10.62 -26.24 -24.88
C LEU A 80 -9.71 -25.07 -25.25
N GLY A 81 -9.48 -24.87 -26.56
CA GLY A 81 -8.68 -23.74 -27.06
C GLY A 81 -9.30 -22.38 -26.71
N ILE A 82 -10.62 -22.23 -26.85
CA ILE A 82 -11.33 -21.02 -26.48
C ILE A 82 -11.21 -20.78 -24.97
N ALA A 83 -11.45 -21.81 -24.15
CA ALA A 83 -11.34 -21.70 -22.69
C ALA A 83 -9.92 -21.31 -22.25
N ALA A 84 -8.90 -21.92 -22.84
CA ALA A 84 -7.50 -21.55 -22.59
C ALA A 84 -7.20 -20.10 -22.99
N GLY A 85 -7.71 -19.65 -24.15
CA GLY A 85 -7.56 -18.27 -24.60
C GLY A 85 -8.19 -17.26 -23.65
N VAL A 86 -9.40 -17.51 -23.19
CA VAL A 86 -10.09 -16.66 -22.19
C VAL A 86 -9.29 -16.61 -20.87
N TYR A 87 -8.78 -17.75 -20.42
CA TYR A 87 -7.96 -17.81 -19.20
C TYR A 87 -6.67 -17.00 -19.34
N LEU A 88 -5.99 -17.09 -20.48
CA LEU A 88 -4.77 -16.31 -20.73
C LEU A 88 -5.03 -14.80 -20.75
N ILE A 89 -6.14 -14.38 -21.40
CA ILE A 89 -6.54 -12.96 -21.40
C ILE A 89 -6.83 -12.49 -19.98
N PHE A 90 -7.56 -13.27 -19.20
CA PHE A 90 -7.86 -12.94 -17.80
C PHE A 90 -6.58 -12.83 -16.95
N ALA A 91 -5.67 -13.79 -17.08
CA ALA A 91 -4.38 -13.76 -16.39
C ALA A 91 -3.55 -12.52 -16.76
N LEU A 92 -3.54 -12.12 -18.04
CA LEU A 92 -2.88 -10.90 -18.51
C LEU A 92 -3.48 -9.64 -17.87
N VAL A 93 -4.81 -9.54 -17.84
CA VAL A 93 -5.51 -8.41 -17.21
C VAL A 93 -5.19 -8.30 -15.73
N VAL A 94 -5.21 -9.42 -15.01
CA VAL A 94 -4.85 -9.46 -13.58
C VAL A 94 -3.40 -9.03 -13.37
N LEU A 95 -2.48 -9.47 -14.20
CA LEU A 95 -1.07 -9.13 -14.13
C LEU A 95 -0.84 -7.63 -14.36
N LEU A 96 -1.49 -7.05 -15.36
CA LEU A 96 -1.46 -5.61 -15.64
C LEU A 96 -2.04 -4.79 -14.48
N PHE A 97 -3.14 -5.26 -13.89
CA PHE A 97 -3.76 -4.61 -12.73
C PHE A 97 -2.82 -4.61 -11.51
N VAL A 98 -2.19 -5.76 -11.21
CA VAL A 98 -1.22 -5.87 -10.10
C VAL A 98 0.00 -4.97 -10.35
N GLN A 99 0.51 -4.89 -11.59
CA GLN A 99 1.61 -4.00 -11.93
C GLN A 99 1.23 -2.52 -11.77
N SER A 100 0.01 -2.14 -12.19
CA SER A 100 -0.50 -0.77 -12.01
C SER A 100 -0.58 -0.39 -10.52
N GLN A 101 -1.10 -1.28 -9.68
CA GLN A 101 -1.16 -1.09 -8.22
C GLN A 101 0.23 -0.93 -7.59
N LYS A 102 1.20 -1.74 -8.03
CA LYS A 102 2.58 -1.63 -7.55
C LYS A 102 3.22 -0.28 -7.95
N ARG A 103 3.01 0.18 -9.19
CA ARG A 103 3.52 1.48 -9.66
C ARG A 103 2.94 2.63 -8.86
N GLU A 104 1.65 2.60 -8.58
CA GLU A 104 0.99 3.66 -7.79
C GLU A 104 1.53 3.71 -6.35
N LYS A 105 1.72 2.56 -5.70
CA LYS A 105 2.34 2.48 -4.37
C LYS A 105 3.80 2.97 -4.38
N MET A 106 4.59 2.57 -5.38
CA MET A 106 5.97 3.05 -5.55
C MET A 106 6.03 4.57 -5.70
N ASN A 107 5.19 5.14 -6.56
CA ASN A 107 5.16 6.60 -6.78
C ASN A 107 4.72 7.36 -5.51
N ARG A 108 3.83 6.80 -4.69
CA ARG A 108 3.47 7.39 -3.38
C ARG A 108 4.64 7.34 -2.41
N MET A 109 5.30 6.18 -2.29
CA MET A 109 6.47 6.02 -1.41
C MET A 109 7.62 6.93 -1.84
N GLU A 110 7.87 7.07 -3.13
CA GLU A 110 8.91 7.96 -3.67
C GLU A 110 8.61 9.42 -3.33
N LYS A 111 7.37 9.87 -3.48
CA LYS A 111 6.95 11.23 -3.08
C LYS A 111 7.08 11.46 -1.58
N GLU A 112 6.65 10.49 -0.75
CA GLU A 112 6.81 10.56 0.70
C GLU A 112 8.29 10.60 1.10
N PHE A 113 9.12 9.77 0.50
CA PHE A 113 10.57 9.77 0.72
C PHE A 113 11.21 11.11 0.32
N TYR A 114 10.84 11.66 -0.83
CA TYR A 114 11.32 12.97 -1.28
C TYR A 114 10.92 14.09 -0.32
N LEU A 115 9.68 14.09 0.19
CA LEU A 115 9.22 15.06 1.19
C LEU A 115 10.00 14.94 2.49
N VAL A 116 10.22 13.71 2.98
CA VAL A 116 11.02 13.45 4.18
C VAL A 116 12.46 13.95 3.98
N GLN A 117 13.06 13.67 2.84
CA GLN A 117 14.40 14.12 2.52
C GLN A 117 14.48 15.66 2.40
N ALA A 118 13.50 16.30 1.78
CA ALA A 118 13.42 17.76 1.70
C ALA A 118 13.30 18.42 3.07
N ILE A 119 12.46 17.89 3.95
CA ILE A 119 12.33 18.35 5.34
C ILE A 119 13.67 18.16 6.09
N SER A 120 14.28 16.98 5.94
CA SER A 120 15.56 16.67 6.60
C SER A 120 16.73 17.51 6.11
N SER A 121 16.66 18.09 4.92
CA SER A 121 17.67 19.03 4.43
C SER A 121 17.55 20.43 5.03
N ILE A 122 16.39 20.77 5.58
CA ILE A 122 16.11 22.10 6.18
C ILE A 122 16.30 22.06 7.70
N TYR A 123 16.01 20.92 8.32
CA TYR A 123 16.04 20.75 9.76
C TYR A 123 17.16 19.81 10.21
N ASP A 124 17.93 20.24 11.19
CA ASP A 124 19.05 19.47 11.75
C ASP A 124 18.57 18.26 12.57
N VAL A 125 17.39 18.38 13.21
CA VAL A 125 16.78 17.35 14.04
C VAL A 125 15.30 17.20 13.67
N ASN A 126 14.89 15.94 13.45
CA ASN A 126 13.54 15.57 13.08
C ASN A 126 13.12 14.35 13.90
N LEU A 127 12.23 14.54 14.88
CA LEU A 127 11.77 13.48 15.79
C LEU A 127 10.25 13.41 15.79
N ILE A 128 9.71 12.20 15.88
CA ILE A 128 8.30 11.98 16.18
C ILE A 128 8.18 11.65 17.65
N LEU A 129 7.36 12.41 18.35
CA LEU A 129 7.05 12.21 19.77
C LEU A 129 5.66 11.58 19.88
N TYR A 130 5.53 10.60 20.76
CA TYR A 130 4.27 9.95 21.14
C TYR A 130 3.96 10.29 22.60
N PRO A 131 3.26 11.40 22.87
CA PRO A 131 3.07 11.90 24.23
C PRO A 131 2.38 10.92 25.17
N LYS A 132 1.41 10.14 24.69
CA LYS A 132 0.67 9.18 25.51
C LYS A 132 1.52 7.99 25.96
N GLU A 133 2.38 7.51 25.07
CA GLU A 133 3.25 6.35 25.28
C GLU A 133 4.58 6.73 25.92
N ASN A 134 4.88 8.02 26.00
CA ASN A 134 6.18 8.55 26.40
C ASN A 134 7.35 7.93 25.59
N THR A 135 7.15 7.79 24.27
CA THR A 135 8.14 7.23 23.34
C THR A 135 8.44 8.22 22.22
N TRP A 136 9.51 7.96 21.50
CA TRP A 136 9.93 8.79 20.37
C TRP A 136 10.61 7.96 19.28
N GLU A 137 10.61 8.49 18.05
CA GLU A 137 11.28 7.90 16.90
C GLU A 137 11.99 8.99 16.06
N PRO A 138 13.22 8.76 15.61
CA PRO A 138 13.86 9.68 14.68
C PRO A 138 13.25 9.50 13.28
N VAL A 139 12.92 10.60 12.61
CA VAL A 139 12.53 10.58 11.18
C VAL A 139 13.74 10.31 10.29
N VAL A 140 14.88 10.91 10.65
CA VAL A 140 16.19 10.66 10.03
C VAL A 140 17.22 10.62 11.14
N GLU A 141 17.99 9.53 11.18
CA GLU A 141 19.10 9.40 12.12
C GLU A 141 20.32 10.20 11.63
N THR A 142 20.68 11.22 12.38
CA THR A 142 21.97 11.92 12.21
C THR A 142 22.98 11.40 13.20
N SER A 143 24.28 11.41 12.83
CA SER A 143 25.36 10.95 13.72
C SER A 143 25.42 11.76 15.03
N GLN A 144 25.15 13.06 14.98
CA GLN A 144 25.12 13.93 16.17
C GLN A 144 23.97 13.57 17.12
N LEU A 145 22.82 13.21 16.59
CA LEU A 145 21.67 12.77 17.38
C LEU A 145 21.96 11.45 18.09
N LYS A 146 22.61 10.50 17.39
CA LYS A 146 22.99 9.20 17.96
C LYS A 146 23.87 9.34 19.20
N GLU A 147 24.86 10.20 19.20
CA GLU A 147 25.77 10.39 20.34
C GLU A 147 25.04 10.90 21.61
N ILE A 148 23.98 11.68 21.42
CA ILE A 148 23.28 12.35 22.53
C ILE A 148 22.22 11.43 23.16
N ILE A 149 21.53 10.62 22.35
CA ILE A 149 20.29 9.94 22.75
C ILE A 149 20.35 8.41 22.63
N THR A 150 21.54 7.84 22.38
CA THR A 150 21.70 6.38 22.28
C THR A 150 21.25 5.68 23.57
N GLY A 151 20.33 4.74 23.43
CA GLY A 151 19.84 3.87 24.51
C GLY A 151 18.68 4.44 25.33
N ILE A 152 18.22 5.67 25.07
CA ILE A 152 17.10 6.28 25.77
C ILE A 152 15.81 5.99 24.97
N LYS A 153 14.86 5.29 25.60
CA LYS A 153 13.57 4.96 24.98
C LYS A 153 12.45 5.93 25.36
N GLU A 154 12.49 6.44 26.59
CA GLU A 154 11.48 7.37 27.07
C GLU A 154 11.74 8.77 26.52
N ALA A 155 10.67 9.38 25.98
CA ALA A 155 10.76 10.69 25.33
C ALA A 155 11.09 11.82 26.32
N ASP A 156 10.54 11.82 27.52
CA ASP A 156 10.81 12.79 28.59
C ASP A 156 12.29 12.79 29.00
N LYS A 157 12.88 11.61 29.18
CA LYS A 157 14.30 11.46 29.50
C LYS A 157 15.19 11.92 28.34
N MET A 158 14.82 11.56 27.12
CA MET A 158 15.53 12.00 25.92
C MET A 158 15.53 13.51 25.80
N LEU A 159 14.38 14.17 25.97
CA LEU A 159 14.27 15.63 25.94
C LEU A 159 15.07 16.30 27.06
N THR A 160 15.09 15.70 28.25
CA THR A 160 15.89 16.19 29.38
C THR A 160 17.40 16.11 29.05
N GLU A 161 17.88 14.97 28.56
CA GLU A 161 19.28 14.81 28.15
C GLU A 161 19.66 15.77 27.03
N PHE A 162 18.78 15.97 26.07
CA PHE A 162 18.94 16.91 24.98
C PHE A 162 19.08 18.35 25.51
N ALA A 163 18.23 18.74 26.46
CA ALA A 163 18.29 20.04 27.09
C ALA A 163 19.61 20.25 27.84
N GLN A 164 20.06 19.25 28.61
CA GLN A 164 21.26 19.33 29.40
C GLN A 164 22.53 19.45 28.56
N LYS A 165 22.61 18.70 27.45
CA LYS A 165 23.80 18.63 26.62
C LYS A 165 23.93 19.77 25.61
N LEU A 166 22.80 20.31 25.13
CA LEU A 166 22.79 21.26 24.01
C LEU A 166 22.31 22.66 24.36
N MET A 167 21.45 22.82 25.39
CA MET A 167 20.85 24.13 25.69
C MET A 167 21.61 24.88 26.78
N LEU A 168 21.73 26.20 26.60
CA LEU A 168 22.19 27.10 27.66
C LEU A 168 21.35 26.91 28.92
N GLU A 169 21.96 27.02 30.09
CA GLU A 169 21.30 26.83 31.37
C GLU A 169 20.03 27.71 31.51
N SER A 170 20.11 28.96 31.09
CA SER A 170 18.98 29.90 31.06
C SER A 170 17.86 29.52 30.10
N ALA A 171 18.14 28.67 29.12
CA ALA A 171 17.18 28.25 28.08
C ALA A 171 16.60 26.85 28.32
N ARG A 172 17.15 26.07 29.26
CA ARG A 172 16.74 24.69 29.56
C ARG A 172 15.30 24.60 30.04
N GLU A 173 14.93 25.47 30.96
CA GLU A 173 13.58 25.52 31.51
C GLU A 173 12.56 25.81 30.40
N THR A 174 12.82 26.83 29.59
CA THR A 174 11.96 27.17 28.43
C THR A 174 11.85 26.02 27.44
N PHE A 175 12.94 25.28 27.20
CA PHE A 175 12.91 24.12 26.31
C PHE A 175 12.05 23.00 26.88
N LEU A 176 12.24 22.64 28.16
CA LEU A 176 11.49 21.57 28.82
C LEU A 176 10.00 21.92 28.93
N GLU A 177 9.68 23.17 29.27
CA GLU A 177 8.30 23.64 29.26
C GLU A 177 7.67 23.60 27.87
N PHE A 178 8.44 24.00 26.84
CA PHE A 178 7.99 23.94 25.45
C PHE A 178 7.69 22.52 24.98
N THR A 179 8.51 21.54 25.38
CA THR A 179 8.42 20.13 24.99
C THR A 179 7.68 19.25 26.02
N ASP A 180 7.07 19.81 27.04
CA ASP A 180 6.33 19.06 28.06
C ASP A 180 5.23 18.21 27.44
N LEU A 181 5.43 16.89 27.47
CA LEU A 181 4.54 15.89 26.87
C LEU A 181 3.16 15.84 27.53
N THR A 182 3.08 16.21 28.83
CA THR A 182 1.84 16.13 29.61
C THR A 182 0.82 17.17 29.15
N THR A 183 1.29 18.37 28.82
CA THR A 183 0.46 19.49 28.35
C THR A 183 0.37 19.59 26.83
N LEU A 184 1.27 18.90 26.11
CA LEU A 184 1.42 19.03 24.67
C LEU A 184 0.15 18.69 23.90
N SER A 185 -0.55 17.62 24.28
CA SER A 185 -1.79 17.20 23.64
C SER A 185 -2.89 18.26 23.75
N GLU A 186 -2.95 18.99 24.85
CA GLU A 186 -3.93 20.05 25.05
C GLU A 186 -3.56 21.34 24.31
N ARG A 187 -2.30 21.74 24.38
CA ARG A 187 -1.78 22.92 23.65
C ARG A 187 -1.89 22.79 22.12
N MET A 188 -1.90 21.54 21.60
CA MET A 188 -2.01 21.25 20.16
C MET A 188 -3.45 21.02 19.69
N LYS A 189 -4.47 21.06 20.58
CA LYS A 189 -5.88 20.87 20.15
C LYS A 189 -6.36 21.94 19.19
N GLU A 190 -6.02 23.21 19.46
CA GLU A 190 -6.48 24.34 18.67
C GLU A 190 -5.43 24.88 17.69
N ARG A 191 -4.19 24.40 17.81
CA ARG A 191 -3.05 24.87 17.03
C ARG A 191 -2.42 23.72 16.25
N ASN A 192 -2.19 23.94 14.96
CA ASN A 192 -1.51 22.93 14.15
C ASN A 192 0.00 22.89 14.39
N PHE A 193 0.57 23.98 14.93
CA PHE A 193 2.00 24.06 15.26
C PHE A 193 2.24 24.99 16.44
N LEU A 194 3.34 24.74 17.15
CA LEU A 194 3.93 25.61 18.15
C LEU A 194 5.38 25.85 17.76
N GLY A 195 5.89 27.07 18.01
CA GLY A 195 7.27 27.40 17.67
C GLY A 195 7.93 28.21 18.79
N CYS A 196 9.23 27.97 19.01
CA CYS A 196 10.08 28.80 19.84
C CYS A 196 11.47 28.88 19.25
N THR A 197 12.24 29.87 19.73
CA THR A 197 13.65 30.06 19.33
C THR A 197 14.50 30.10 20.60
N ILE A 198 15.54 29.28 20.64
CA ILE A 198 16.38 29.07 21.83
C ILE A 198 17.86 29.18 21.45
N GLU A 199 18.66 29.71 22.38
CA GLU A 199 20.11 29.74 22.25
C GLU A 199 20.74 28.49 22.86
N ALA A 200 21.67 27.87 22.11
CA ALA A 200 22.41 26.70 22.56
C ALA A 200 23.71 27.08 23.27
N ILE A 201 24.33 26.14 23.96
CA ILE A 201 25.62 26.29 24.66
C ILE A 201 26.72 26.81 23.72
N THR A 202 26.65 26.48 22.42
CA THR A 202 27.60 26.93 21.41
C THR A 202 27.41 28.37 20.95
N GLY A 203 26.45 29.12 21.50
CA GLY A 203 26.06 30.46 21.04
C GLY A 203 25.28 30.47 19.72
N LYS A 204 24.88 29.30 19.23
CA LYS A 204 24.03 29.16 18.04
C LYS A 204 22.55 29.26 18.42
N TRP A 205 21.77 29.85 17.53
CA TRP A 205 20.33 29.98 17.69
C TRP A 205 19.60 28.88 16.93
N TYR A 206 18.69 28.22 17.60
CA TYR A 206 17.86 27.16 17.01
C TYR A 206 16.38 27.50 17.12
N GLN A 207 15.69 27.37 15.99
CA GLN A 207 14.25 27.41 15.92
C GLN A 207 13.71 25.99 16.06
N MET A 208 12.76 25.82 16.98
CA MET A 208 12.06 24.58 17.20
C MET A 208 10.61 24.72 16.81
N LEU A 209 10.07 23.71 16.17
CA LEU A 209 8.67 23.60 15.76
C LEU A 209 8.12 22.26 16.24
N LEU A 210 6.98 22.31 16.92
CA LEU A 210 6.14 21.16 17.20
C LEU A 210 4.96 21.21 16.27
N VAL A 211 4.76 20.16 15.47
CA VAL A 211 3.68 20.06 14.48
C VAL A 211 2.82 18.86 14.82
N SER A 212 1.52 19.09 15.02
CA SER A 212 0.56 18.01 15.25
C SER A 212 0.33 17.22 13.97
N LYS A 213 0.60 15.92 14.02
CA LYS A 213 0.20 14.99 12.97
C LYS A 213 -1.19 14.44 13.36
N LYS A 214 -2.24 15.10 12.87
CA LYS A 214 -3.59 14.53 12.93
C LYS A 214 -3.60 13.32 12.00
N ARG A 215 -3.44 12.13 12.56
CA ARG A 215 -3.75 10.89 11.87
C ARG A 215 -5.22 10.58 12.20
N ASP A 216 -6.04 10.41 11.16
CA ASP A 216 -7.35 9.76 11.23
C ASP A 216 -7.20 8.25 11.43
N ASP A 217 -6.28 7.83 12.30
CA ASP A 217 -6.18 6.43 12.68
C ASP A 217 -7.28 6.14 13.71
N GLU A 218 -8.00 5.06 13.51
CA GLU A 218 -9.09 4.55 14.36
C GLU A 218 -8.73 4.45 15.85
N ASN A 219 -7.43 4.54 16.22
CA ASN A 219 -6.92 4.48 17.59
C ASN A 219 -6.70 5.86 18.25
N GLY A 220 -6.96 6.98 17.60
CA GLY A 220 -6.83 8.33 18.16
C GLY A 220 -5.43 8.66 18.72
N GLN A 221 -4.38 8.06 18.18
CA GLN A 221 -3.00 8.23 18.61
C GLN A 221 -2.46 9.57 18.08
N THR A 222 -2.27 10.52 18.97
CA THR A 222 -1.76 11.85 18.62
C THR A 222 -0.24 11.80 18.62
N SER A 223 0.39 11.84 17.45
CA SER A 223 1.84 12.01 17.34
C SER A 223 2.18 13.47 17.02
N VAL A 224 3.31 13.94 17.53
CA VAL A 224 3.80 15.30 17.35
C VAL A 224 5.20 15.24 16.74
N LEU A 225 5.39 15.96 15.65
CA LEU A 225 6.69 16.08 14.98
C LEU A 225 7.46 17.25 15.60
N LEU A 226 8.62 16.97 16.20
CA LEU A 226 9.58 17.96 16.66
C LEU A 226 10.62 18.19 15.58
N LEU A 227 10.71 19.43 15.13
CA LEU A 227 11.65 19.90 14.10
C LEU A 227 12.56 20.96 14.70
N ILE A 228 13.87 20.83 14.51
CA ILE A 228 14.86 21.79 15.02
C ILE A 228 15.79 22.19 13.87
N ARG A 229 15.96 23.50 13.65
CA ARG A 229 16.87 24.04 12.65
C ARG A 229 17.74 25.17 13.21
N ASN A 230 18.96 25.28 12.71
CA ASN A 230 19.84 26.39 13.01
C ASN A 230 19.36 27.67 12.29
N VAL A 231 19.17 28.74 13.04
CA VAL A 231 18.75 30.05 12.53
C VAL A 231 19.73 31.16 12.90
N SER A 232 20.96 30.82 13.26
CA SER A 232 21.97 31.77 13.72
C SER A 232 22.26 32.89 12.72
N GLU A 233 22.39 32.56 11.44
CA GLU A 233 22.60 33.59 10.39
C GLU A 233 21.39 34.50 10.23
N GLN A 234 20.19 33.95 10.29
CA GLN A 234 18.97 34.73 10.20
C GLN A 234 18.82 35.66 11.40
N LYS A 235 19.11 35.15 12.60
CA LYS A 235 19.05 35.92 13.84
C LYS A 235 20.08 37.03 13.85
N LYS A 236 21.29 36.76 13.37
CA LYS A 236 22.37 37.79 13.23
C LYS A 236 21.91 38.90 12.30
N LYS A 237 21.39 38.58 11.14
CA LYS A 237 20.88 39.60 10.18
C LYS A 237 19.74 40.45 10.81
N GLU A 238 18.88 39.84 11.57
CA GLU A 238 17.80 40.54 12.28
C GLU A 238 18.33 41.50 13.30
N MET A 239 19.31 41.07 14.10
CA MET A 239 19.96 41.91 15.10
C MET A 239 20.75 43.08 14.46
N ASP A 240 21.51 42.82 13.38
CA ASP A 240 22.24 43.85 12.64
C ASP A 240 21.27 44.87 12.06
N TYR A 241 20.14 44.45 11.53
CA TYR A 241 19.09 45.33 10.99
C TYR A 241 18.45 46.19 12.08
N GLN A 242 18.11 45.59 13.22
CA GLN A 242 17.55 46.32 14.37
C GLN A 242 18.54 47.36 14.90
N GLU A 243 19.83 47.03 14.97
CA GLU A 243 20.87 47.99 15.40
C GLU A 243 21.02 49.16 14.41
N GLN A 244 20.98 48.88 13.09
CA GLN A 244 20.96 49.92 12.08
C GLN A 244 19.76 50.85 12.18
N LEU A 245 18.58 50.31 12.44
CA LEU A 245 17.35 51.09 12.69
C LEU A 245 17.51 51.97 13.96
N ARG A 246 18.06 51.41 15.06
CA ARG A 246 18.31 52.16 16.30
C ARG A 246 19.26 53.34 16.06
N ILE A 247 20.39 53.11 15.38
CA ILE A 247 21.36 54.15 15.03
C ILE A 247 20.73 55.20 14.13
N SER A 248 19.93 54.80 13.15
CA SER A 248 19.23 55.72 12.25
C SER A 248 18.20 56.58 13.01
N ALA A 249 17.44 55.98 13.94
CA ALA A 249 16.47 56.70 14.77
C ALA A 249 17.19 57.72 15.72
N GLU A 250 18.31 57.34 16.32
CA GLU A 250 19.10 58.24 17.18
C GLU A 250 19.67 59.43 16.36
N LYS A 251 20.18 59.18 15.14
CA LYS A 251 20.64 60.24 14.25
C LYS A 251 19.53 61.21 13.87
N ALA A 252 18.34 60.67 13.55
CA ALA A 252 17.16 61.52 13.23
C ALA A 252 16.74 62.37 14.45
N ALA A 253 16.70 61.77 15.66
CA ALA A 253 16.34 62.47 16.87
C ALA A 253 17.33 63.59 17.23
N THR A 254 18.63 63.36 17.04
CA THR A 254 19.69 64.36 17.27
C THR A 254 19.61 65.49 16.24
N ALA A 255 19.34 65.19 14.97
CA ALA A 255 19.15 66.20 13.92
C ALA A 255 17.90 67.08 14.17
N ASP A 256 16.79 66.48 14.62
CA ASP A 256 15.60 67.21 15.00
C ASP A 256 15.77 68.10 16.23
N ALA A 257 16.47 67.61 17.24
CA ALA A 257 16.83 68.42 18.42
C ALA A 257 17.73 69.59 18.01
N SER A 258 18.75 69.39 17.18
CA SER A 258 19.63 70.43 16.67
C SER A 258 18.88 71.47 15.85
N LYS A 259 17.91 71.05 15.03
CA LYS A 259 17.08 71.95 14.24
C LYS A 259 16.14 72.75 15.14
N THR A 260 15.57 72.15 16.16
CA THR A 260 14.72 72.84 17.13
C THR A 260 15.51 73.87 17.94
N ASP A 261 16.73 73.53 18.38
CA ASP A 261 17.57 74.43 19.16
C ASP A 261 18.05 75.60 18.27
N PHE A 262 18.38 75.32 17.00
CA PHE A 262 18.71 76.37 16.04
C PHE A 262 17.55 77.38 15.84
N LEU A 263 16.31 76.87 15.62
CA LEU A 263 15.12 77.69 15.47
C LEU A 263 14.78 78.51 16.74
N ARG A 264 15.16 78.01 17.89
CA ARG A 264 14.91 78.67 19.18
C ARG A 264 15.89 79.83 19.45
N ARG A 265 17.05 79.82 18.80
CA ARG A 265 18.09 80.87 18.94
C ARG A 265 17.97 81.96 17.90
N MET A 266 17.18 81.76 16.85
CA MET A 266 16.80 82.82 15.91
C MET A 266 15.58 83.61 16.42
#